data_c8a8f581af93ffcd4291839a94ab65ec
#
_entry.id   c8a8f581af93ffcd4291839a94ab65ec
#
_cell.length_a   1.000
_cell.length_b   1.000
_cell.length_c   1.000
_cell.angle_alpha   90.00
_cell.angle_beta   90.00
_cell.angle_gamma   90.00
#
_symmetry.space_group_name_H-M   'P 1'
#
loop_
_entity.id
_entity.type
_entity.pdbx_description
1 polymer ?
#
loop_
_entity_poly.entity_id
_entity_poly.type
_entity_poly.pdbx_seq_one_letter_code
_entity_poly.pdbx_strand_id
1 'polypeptide(L)'
;KNGPDEEYEACYPYEYNIDTDNYDYKHHADAVVAKYATHPNIRFYRQDVTYGKTLEYDIMRENPDCELLLTNSVSNLKEIKAMMAERDVNKMMSKMRNSEANTRIKTSIGASGWTDEEKRKALLASRYLNSVSKGSNALELNVALMANLEEPAADRKEFHVPQYIVDALTWLLS
;
A
#
# COMPACT_ATOMS: atom_id res chain seq x y z
N LYS A 1 -1.04 -10.30 13.56
CA LYS A 1 0.17 -9.78 14.22
C LYS A 1 1.21 -9.53 13.14
N ASN A 2 1.76 -8.36 13.08
CA ASN A 2 2.83 -8.05 12.13
C ASN A 2 4.06 -8.89 12.49
N GLY A 3 4.91 -9.14 11.52
CA GLY A 3 6.15 -9.89 11.70
C GLY A 3 7.13 -9.22 12.65
N PRO A 4 8.29 -9.82 12.77
CA PRO A 4 9.35 -9.31 13.65
C PRO A 4 9.83 -8.00 13.08
N ASP A 5 10.02 -7.09 13.95
CA ASP A 5 10.62 -5.82 13.62
C ASP A 5 9.79 -4.93 12.69
N GLU A 6 10.24 -3.79 12.52
CA GLU A 6 9.67 -2.72 11.72
C GLU A 6 10.26 -2.69 10.31
N GLU A 7 10.64 -3.86 9.79
CA GLU A 7 11.14 -3.98 8.44
C GLU A 7 10.02 -3.81 7.41
N TYR A 8 10.39 -3.53 6.18
CA TYR A 8 9.44 -3.36 5.09
C TYR A 8 8.52 -4.58 4.94
N GLU A 9 9.07 -5.77 5.03
CA GLU A 9 8.35 -7.04 4.98
C GLU A 9 7.48 -7.30 6.19
N ALA A 10 7.76 -6.67 7.32
CA ALA A 10 7.03 -6.84 8.58
C ALA A 10 5.55 -6.38 8.55
N CYS A 11 5.11 -5.78 7.46
CA CYS A 11 3.69 -5.49 7.23
C CYS A 11 2.83 -6.74 7.03
N TYR A 12 3.45 -7.88 6.76
CA TYR A 12 2.76 -9.14 6.55
C TYR A 12 2.62 -9.98 7.82
N PRO A 13 1.60 -10.86 7.89
CA PRO A 13 1.49 -11.80 8.98
C PRO A 13 2.59 -12.85 8.89
N TYR A 14 3.36 -12.99 9.94
CA TYR A 14 4.36 -14.01 10.11
C TYR A 14 3.97 -14.96 11.26
N GLU A 15 4.40 -16.18 11.17
CA GLU A 15 4.36 -17.13 12.26
C GLU A 15 5.78 -17.44 12.71
N TYR A 16 5.99 -17.39 14.02
CA TYR A 16 7.27 -17.77 14.59
C TYR A 16 7.51 -19.27 14.46
N ASN A 17 8.61 -19.62 13.82
CA ASN A 17 9.07 -20.99 13.66
C ASN A 17 10.15 -21.27 14.70
N ILE A 18 9.82 -22.10 15.70
CA ILE A 18 10.71 -22.41 16.81
C ILE A 18 11.93 -23.23 16.38
N ASP A 19 11.81 -24.01 15.31
CA ASP A 19 12.88 -24.89 14.84
C ASP A 19 13.99 -24.10 14.14
N THR A 20 13.64 -22.98 13.52
CA THR A 20 14.58 -22.12 12.80
C THR A 20 14.92 -20.83 13.54
N ASP A 21 14.30 -20.59 14.70
CA ASP A 21 14.38 -19.32 15.46
C ASP A 21 14.11 -18.11 14.57
N ASN A 22 13.15 -18.24 13.67
CA ASN A 22 12.82 -17.23 12.69
C ASN A 22 11.30 -17.13 12.48
N TYR A 23 10.86 -16.18 11.69
CA TYR A 23 9.46 -16.00 11.32
C TYR A 23 9.21 -16.40 9.87
N ASP A 24 8.27 -17.32 9.69
CA ASP A 24 7.82 -17.75 8.38
C ASP A 24 6.59 -16.95 7.96
N TYR A 25 6.56 -16.47 6.74
CA TYR A 25 5.39 -15.82 6.17
C TYR A 25 4.24 -16.81 5.98
N LYS A 26 3.08 -16.48 6.52
CA LYS A 26 1.87 -17.29 6.36
C LYS A 26 0.97 -16.77 5.24
N HIS A 27 0.80 -17.58 4.24
CA HIS A 27 -0.14 -17.35 3.14
C HIS A 27 -1.60 -17.71 3.53
N HIS A 28 -2.08 -17.20 4.66
CA HIS A 28 -3.46 -17.45 5.09
C HIS A 28 -4.49 -17.04 4.04
N ALA A 29 -4.26 -15.93 3.37
CA ALA A 29 -5.14 -15.45 2.32
C ALA A 29 -5.24 -16.44 1.16
N ASP A 30 -4.12 -17.06 0.74
CA ASP A 30 -4.12 -18.07 -0.32
C ASP A 30 -4.92 -19.29 0.06
N ALA A 31 -4.76 -19.77 1.28
CA ALA A 31 -5.51 -20.92 1.79
C ALA A 31 -7.02 -20.64 1.81
N VAL A 32 -7.44 -19.45 2.22
CA VAL A 32 -8.86 -19.06 2.22
C VAL A 32 -9.40 -18.91 0.80
N VAL A 33 -8.66 -18.25 -0.09
CA VAL A 33 -9.04 -18.12 -1.51
C VAL A 33 -9.22 -19.51 -2.14
N ALA A 34 -8.26 -20.41 -1.95
CA ALA A 34 -8.32 -21.78 -2.49
C ALA A 34 -9.49 -22.57 -1.91
N LYS A 35 -9.72 -22.48 -0.59
CA LYS A 35 -10.81 -23.20 0.09
C LYS A 35 -12.19 -22.88 -0.47
N TYR A 36 -12.41 -21.61 -0.86
CA TYR A 36 -13.73 -21.15 -1.32
C TYR A 36 -13.79 -20.89 -2.84
N ALA A 37 -12.76 -21.26 -3.59
CA ALA A 37 -12.67 -20.99 -5.03
C ALA A 37 -13.86 -21.51 -5.86
N THR A 38 -14.46 -22.63 -5.44
CA THR A 38 -15.62 -23.26 -6.12
C THR A 38 -16.95 -23.02 -5.42
N HIS A 39 -16.95 -22.27 -4.32
CA HIS A 39 -18.22 -22.01 -3.59
C HIS A 39 -19.11 -21.05 -4.39
N PRO A 40 -20.40 -21.36 -4.60
CA PRO A 40 -21.27 -20.55 -5.48
C PRO A 40 -21.55 -19.14 -4.97
N ASN A 41 -21.57 -18.95 -3.63
CA ASN A 41 -22.00 -17.70 -3.00
C ASN A 41 -20.93 -17.06 -2.12
N ILE A 42 -19.69 -17.57 -2.13
CA ILE A 42 -18.60 -17.02 -1.32
C ILE A 42 -17.34 -16.96 -2.19
N ARG A 43 -16.74 -15.78 -2.24
CA ARG A 43 -15.43 -15.55 -2.84
C ARG A 43 -14.57 -14.70 -1.94
N PHE A 44 -13.27 -14.94 -2.01
CA PHE A 44 -12.28 -14.13 -1.30
C PHE A 44 -11.33 -13.53 -2.34
N TYR A 45 -11.07 -12.25 -2.17
CA TYR A 45 -10.13 -11.49 -2.96
C TYR A 45 -9.05 -10.94 -2.03
N ARG A 46 -7.83 -10.91 -2.49
CA ARG A 46 -6.69 -10.50 -1.68
C ARG A 46 -5.75 -9.61 -2.47
N GLN A 47 -4.92 -8.90 -1.75
CA GLN A 47 -3.83 -8.12 -2.32
C GLN A 47 -2.88 -9.01 -3.15
N ASP A 48 -2.14 -8.37 -4.05
CA ASP A 48 -1.06 -9.02 -4.78
C ASP A 48 -0.02 -9.61 -3.82
N VAL A 49 0.43 -10.84 -4.07
CA VAL A 49 1.37 -11.55 -3.18
C VAL A 49 2.77 -10.99 -3.20
N THR A 50 3.15 -10.33 -4.29
CA THR A 50 4.49 -9.80 -4.48
C THR A 50 4.60 -8.37 -3.94
N TYR A 51 3.57 -7.57 -4.16
CA TYR A 51 3.60 -6.13 -3.95
C TYR A 51 2.61 -5.62 -2.91
N GLY A 52 1.48 -6.31 -2.73
CA GLY A 52 0.41 -5.87 -1.84
C GLY A 52 0.79 -6.01 -0.37
N LYS A 53 0.23 -5.13 0.49
CA LYS A 53 0.47 -5.16 1.94
C LYS A 53 -0.79 -4.88 2.76
N THR A 54 -1.20 -3.64 2.82
CA THR A 54 -2.41 -3.18 3.48
C THR A 54 -3.19 -2.29 2.53
N LEU A 55 -4.46 -2.06 2.82
CA LEU A 55 -5.30 -1.23 1.95
C LEU A 55 -4.68 0.15 1.70
N GLU A 56 -4.18 0.81 2.74
CA GLU A 56 -3.59 2.15 2.63
C GLU A 56 -2.30 2.13 1.80
N TYR A 57 -1.50 1.08 1.96
CA TYR A 57 -0.30 0.87 1.17
C TYR A 57 -0.65 0.67 -0.30
N ASP A 58 -1.61 -0.21 -0.60
CA ASP A 58 -1.99 -0.57 -1.95
C ASP A 58 -2.66 0.62 -2.67
N ILE A 59 -3.50 1.39 -1.96
CA ILE A 59 -4.07 2.62 -2.50
C ILE A 59 -2.97 3.60 -2.94
N MET A 60 -1.98 3.87 -2.11
CA MET A 60 -0.89 4.78 -2.50
C MET A 60 -0.02 4.18 -3.61
N ARG A 61 0.21 2.87 -3.61
CA ARG A 61 0.99 2.18 -4.63
C ARG A 61 0.35 2.27 -6.02
N GLU A 62 -0.98 2.13 -6.10
CA GLU A 62 -1.73 2.26 -7.35
C GLU A 62 -1.93 3.73 -7.79
N ASN A 63 -1.73 4.68 -6.87
CA ASN A 63 -1.97 6.11 -7.09
C ASN A 63 -0.75 6.97 -6.70
N PRO A 64 0.46 6.69 -7.21
CA PRO A 64 1.69 7.33 -6.74
C PRO A 64 1.78 8.83 -7.05
N ASP A 65 0.90 9.33 -7.90
CA ASP A 65 0.84 10.73 -8.33
C ASP A 65 -0.48 11.43 -7.97
N CYS A 66 -1.39 10.73 -7.27
CA CYS A 66 -2.71 11.26 -6.93
C CYS A 66 -2.69 12.09 -5.64
N GLU A 67 -2.83 13.40 -5.75
CA GLU A 67 -2.84 14.32 -4.61
C GLU A 67 -4.09 14.17 -3.71
N LEU A 68 -5.16 13.51 -4.15
CA LEU A 68 -6.34 13.24 -3.31
C LEU A 68 -5.99 12.45 -2.04
N LEU A 69 -4.90 11.67 -2.10
CA LEU A 69 -4.39 10.91 -0.96
C LEU A 69 -3.76 11.78 0.14
N LEU A 70 -3.44 13.03 -0.17
CA LEU A 70 -2.74 13.94 0.73
C LEU A 70 -3.72 14.71 1.61
N THR A 71 -4.53 13.99 2.36
CA THR A 71 -5.51 14.54 3.30
C THR A 71 -4.86 15.14 4.55
N ASN A 72 -5.65 15.85 5.39
CA ASN A 72 -5.13 16.47 6.62
C ASN A 72 -4.69 15.44 7.67
N SER A 73 -5.19 14.22 7.60
CA SER A 73 -4.78 13.11 8.48
C SER A 73 -3.41 12.51 8.15
N VAL A 74 -2.82 12.92 7.03
CA VAL A 74 -1.48 12.47 6.62
C VAL A 74 -0.42 13.33 7.28
N SER A 75 0.38 12.76 8.15
CA SER A 75 1.59 13.41 8.68
C SER A 75 2.68 13.50 7.59
N ASN A 76 3.67 14.37 7.78
CA ASN A 76 4.81 14.51 6.86
C ASN A 76 4.43 14.84 5.38
N LEU A 77 3.34 15.57 5.18
CA LEU A 77 2.85 15.96 3.85
C LEU A 77 3.91 16.57 2.94
N LYS A 78 4.77 17.46 3.48
CA LYS A 78 5.85 18.11 2.69
C LYS A 78 6.83 17.08 2.13
N GLU A 79 7.19 16.10 2.93
CA GLU A 79 8.10 15.01 2.54
C GLU A 79 7.46 14.15 1.45
N ILE A 80 6.22 13.71 1.67
CA ILE A 80 5.50 12.86 0.71
C ILE A 80 5.30 13.60 -0.62
N LYS A 81 4.90 14.86 -0.61
CA LYS A 81 4.79 15.69 -1.84
C LYS A 81 6.12 15.79 -2.59
N ALA A 82 7.21 15.99 -1.86
CA ALA A 82 8.54 16.05 -2.47
C ALA A 82 8.96 14.70 -3.06
N MET A 83 8.56 13.59 -2.45
CA MET A 83 8.78 12.25 -2.98
C MET A 83 7.92 11.98 -4.23
N MET A 84 6.64 12.35 -4.21
CA MET A 84 5.73 12.19 -5.36
C MET A 84 6.25 12.93 -6.61
N ALA A 85 6.81 14.12 -6.44
CA ALA A 85 7.37 14.90 -7.54
C ALA A 85 8.70 14.34 -8.09
N GLU A 86 9.31 13.38 -7.40
CA GLU A 86 10.59 12.82 -7.80
C GLU A 86 10.42 11.52 -8.58
N ARG A 87 11.18 11.38 -9.66
CA ARG A 87 11.18 10.17 -10.51
C ARG A 87 12.43 9.29 -10.31
N ASP A 88 13.50 9.87 -9.85
CA ASP A 88 14.73 9.16 -9.55
C ASP A 88 14.64 8.55 -8.15
N VAL A 89 14.76 7.23 -8.06
CA VAL A 89 14.63 6.44 -6.83
C VAL A 89 15.64 6.87 -5.76
N ASN A 90 16.90 7.12 -6.14
CA ASN A 90 17.94 7.51 -5.19
C ASN A 90 17.70 8.91 -4.63
N LYS A 91 17.25 9.84 -5.49
CA LYS A 91 16.85 11.18 -5.04
C LYS A 91 15.61 11.12 -4.18
N MET A 92 14.64 10.25 -4.49
CA MET A 92 13.47 10.05 -3.65
C MET A 92 13.87 9.53 -2.26
N MET A 93 14.76 8.53 -2.18
CA MET A 93 15.29 8.03 -0.92
C MET A 93 15.97 9.14 -0.09
N SER A 94 16.65 10.06 -0.77
CA SER A 94 17.31 11.19 -0.09
C SER A 94 16.33 12.21 0.50
N LYS A 95 15.10 12.28 -0.02
CA LYS A 95 14.04 13.16 0.51
C LYS A 95 13.38 12.59 1.78
N MET A 96 13.46 11.29 1.99
CA MET A 96 12.95 10.66 3.21
C MET A 96 13.80 11.07 4.41
N ARG A 97 13.13 11.60 5.45
CA ARG A 97 13.81 11.96 6.69
C ARG A 97 14.59 10.78 7.27
N ASN A 98 15.66 11.07 7.99
CA ASN A 98 16.45 10.06 8.66
C ASN A 98 15.69 9.54 9.89
N SER A 99 15.38 8.25 9.87
CA SER A 99 14.86 7.48 10.99
C SER A 99 15.20 6.01 10.77
N GLU A 100 15.18 5.22 11.80
CA GLU A 100 15.46 3.79 11.72
C GLU A 100 14.49 3.10 10.76
N ALA A 101 13.18 3.32 10.92
CA ALA A 101 12.15 2.77 10.03
C ALA A 101 12.37 3.14 8.57
N ASN A 102 12.66 4.41 8.27
CA ASN A 102 12.93 4.84 6.90
C ASN A 102 14.24 4.26 6.35
N THR A 103 15.23 4.05 7.19
CA THR A 103 16.50 3.40 6.78
C THR A 103 16.24 1.96 6.39
N ARG A 104 15.48 1.22 7.17
CA ARG A 104 15.07 -0.16 6.84
C ARG A 104 14.29 -0.23 5.53
N ILE A 105 13.30 0.62 5.35
CA ILE A 105 12.53 0.72 4.09
C ILE A 105 13.45 0.99 2.90
N LYS A 106 14.33 1.98 3.00
CA LYS A 106 15.29 2.32 1.93
C LYS A 106 16.21 1.15 1.60
N THR A 107 16.71 0.46 2.61
CA THR A 107 17.61 -0.70 2.44
C THR A 107 16.88 -1.87 1.77
N SER A 108 15.72 -2.28 2.30
CA SER A 108 14.93 -3.38 1.74
C SER A 108 14.53 -3.14 0.29
N ILE A 109 13.94 -1.97 0.02
CA ILE A 109 13.47 -1.64 -1.34
C ILE A 109 14.66 -1.43 -2.29
N GLY A 110 15.72 -0.79 -1.83
CA GLY A 110 16.94 -0.58 -2.62
C GLY A 110 17.59 -1.89 -3.06
N ALA A 111 17.65 -2.87 -2.17
CA ALA A 111 18.22 -4.20 -2.42
C ALA A 111 17.31 -5.13 -3.23
N SER A 112 16.01 -4.78 -3.41
CA SER A 112 15.09 -5.61 -4.18
C SER A 112 15.48 -5.67 -5.66
N GLY A 113 15.11 -6.75 -6.32
CA GLY A 113 15.24 -6.91 -7.78
C GLY A 113 14.17 -6.17 -8.59
N TRP A 114 13.39 -5.27 -7.96
CA TRP A 114 12.31 -4.55 -8.58
C TRP A 114 12.80 -3.47 -9.53
N THR A 115 11.99 -3.12 -10.51
CA THR A 115 12.24 -1.98 -11.40
C THR A 115 12.21 -0.67 -10.62
N ASP A 116 12.81 0.39 -11.16
CA ASP A 116 12.83 1.70 -10.52
C ASP A 116 11.40 2.25 -10.30
N GLU A 117 10.48 1.97 -11.22
CA GLU A 117 9.07 2.37 -11.05
C GLU A 117 8.40 1.61 -9.90
N GLU A 118 8.64 0.33 -9.75
CA GLU A 118 8.12 -0.45 -8.63
C GLU A 118 8.75 -0.03 -7.30
N LYS A 119 10.07 0.24 -7.29
CA LYS A 119 10.75 0.80 -6.13
C LYS A 119 10.17 2.16 -5.74
N ARG A 120 9.90 3.03 -6.71
CA ARG A 120 9.28 4.34 -6.50
C ARG A 120 7.92 4.19 -5.85
N LYS A 121 7.04 3.35 -6.41
CA LYS A 121 5.71 3.06 -5.87
C LYS A 121 5.80 2.50 -4.45
N ALA A 122 6.69 1.56 -4.20
CA ALA A 122 6.86 0.94 -2.89
C ALA A 122 7.40 1.92 -1.83
N LEU A 123 8.33 2.80 -2.18
CA LEU A 123 8.83 3.84 -1.28
C LEU A 123 7.73 4.81 -0.87
N LEU A 124 6.95 5.30 -1.84
CA LEU A 124 5.80 6.17 -1.57
C LEU A 124 4.75 5.47 -0.70
N ALA A 125 4.37 4.26 -1.06
CA ALA A 125 3.37 3.48 -0.32
C ALA A 125 3.82 3.18 1.12
N SER A 126 5.07 2.80 1.32
CA SER A 126 5.63 2.55 2.65
C SER A 126 5.67 3.84 3.48
N ARG A 127 6.07 4.96 2.87
CA ARG A 127 6.13 6.24 3.57
C ARG A 127 4.75 6.78 3.92
N TYR A 128 3.79 6.62 3.02
CA TYR A 128 2.39 6.95 3.24
C TYR A 128 1.80 6.12 4.38
N LEU A 129 1.93 4.79 4.33
CA LEU A 129 1.46 3.88 5.38
C LEU A 129 1.93 4.31 6.78
N ASN A 130 3.20 4.74 6.90
CA ASN A 130 3.78 5.21 8.15
C ASN A 130 3.41 6.66 8.51
N SER A 131 2.58 7.31 7.71
CA SER A 131 2.20 8.72 7.89
C SER A 131 0.70 8.92 8.08
N VAL A 132 -0.11 7.89 7.89
CA VAL A 132 -1.57 7.98 7.98
C VAL A 132 -2.11 7.52 9.33
N SER A 133 -3.14 8.22 9.81
CA SER A 133 -4.04 7.71 10.84
C SER A 133 -5.19 7.00 10.13
N LYS A 134 -5.17 5.67 10.12
CA LYS A 134 -6.01 4.82 9.25
C LYS A 134 -7.48 5.21 9.25
N GLY A 135 -8.12 5.31 10.42
CA GLY A 135 -9.54 5.64 10.51
C GLY A 135 -9.85 7.05 10.01
N SER A 136 -9.09 8.06 10.45
CA SER A 136 -9.26 9.45 10.01
C SER A 136 -8.96 9.60 8.52
N ASN A 137 -7.92 8.92 8.05
CA ASN A 137 -7.55 8.95 6.63
C ASN A 137 -8.63 8.36 5.73
N ALA A 138 -9.22 7.24 6.11
CA ALA A 138 -10.30 6.62 5.34
C ALA A 138 -11.50 7.56 5.20
N LEU A 139 -11.88 8.26 6.27
CA LEU A 139 -12.98 9.22 6.25
C LEU A 139 -12.67 10.44 5.36
N GLU A 140 -11.50 11.05 5.56
CA GLU A 140 -11.09 12.24 4.78
C GLU A 140 -10.87 11.91 3.31
N LEU A 141 -10.31 10.74 2.99
CA LEU A 141 -10.16 10.27 1.62
C LEU A 141 -11.52 10.06 0.95
N ASN A 142 -12.50 9.47 1.67
CA ASN A 142 -13.84 9.33 1.15
C ASN A 142 -14.45 10.70 0.78
N VAL A 143 -14.31 11.69 1.66
CA VAL A 143 -14.80 13.06 1.39
C VAL A 143 -14.10 13.66 0.16
N ALA A 144 -12.78 13.50 0.06
CA ALA A 144 -12.01 14.00 -1.08
C ALA A 144 -12.41 13.33 -2.40
N LEU A 145 -12.65 12.01 -2.39
CA LEU A 145 -13.10 11.27 -3.57
C LEU A 145 -14.51 11.66 -3.99
N MET A 146 -15.44 11.84 -3.03
CA MET A 146 -16.78 12.32 -3.34
C MET A 146 -16.76 13.71 -3.95
N ALA A 147 -16.00 14.65 -3.38
CA ALA A 147 -15.83 15.99 -3.96
C ALA A 147 -15.22 15.93 -5.39
N ASN A 148 -14.23 15.06 -5.59
CA ASN A 148 -13.65 14.88 -6.93
C ASN A 148 -14.66 14.34 -7.97
N LEU A 149 -15.64 13.54 -7.55
CA LEU A 149 -16.70 13.05 -8.43
C LEU A 149 -17.72 14.15 -8.81
N GLU A 150 -17.85 15.19 -7.99
CA GLU A 150 -18.70 16.36 -8.27
C GLU A 150 -18.05 17.35 -9.24
N GLU A 151 -16.71 17.29 -9.41
CA GLU A 151 -16.00 18.13 -10.37
C GLU A 151 -16.40 17.81 -11.82
N PRO A 152 -16.31 18.77 -12.74
CA PRO A 152 -16.42 18.51 -14.18
C PRO A 152 -15.46 17.41 -14.63
N ALA A 153 -15.87 16.56 -15.55
CA ALA A 153 -15.06 15.39 -15.96
C ALA A 153 -13.63 15.73 -16.39
N ALA A 154 -13.42 16.92 -16.98
CA ALA A 154 -12.11 17.39 -17.41
C ALA A 154 -11.18 17.80 -16.25
N ASP A 155 -11.75 18.08 -15.07
CA ASP A 155 -11.02 18.57 -13.90
C ASP A 155 -10.83 17.48 -12.85
N ARG A 156 -11.47 16.32 -13.05
CA ARG A 156 -11.36 15.18 -12.14
C ARG A 156 -9.97 14.62 -12.11
N LYS A 157 -9.44 14.45 -10.90
CA LYS A 157 -8.20 13.73 -10.69
C LYS A 157 -8.45 12.24 -10.84
N GLU A 158 -7.53 11.57 -11.54
CA GLU A 158 -7.58 10.12 -11.70
C GLU A 158 -7.28 9.43 -10.36
N PHE A 159 -8.06 8.39 -10.07
CA PHE A 159 -7.87 7.54 -8.89
C PHE A 159 -8.14 6.09 -9.27
N HIS A 160 -7.17 5.24 -9.00
CA HIS A 160 -7.24 3.82 -9.28
C HIS A 160 -7.58 3.05 -7.99
N VAL A 161 -8.68 2.32 -8.05
CA VAL A 161 -9.05 1.38 -6.98
C VAL A 161 -8.17 0.13 -7.12
N PRO A 162 -7.57 -0.39 -6.03
CA PRO A 162 -6.81 -1.63 -6.10
C PRO A 162 -7.58 -2.77 -6.75
N GLN A 163 -6.92 -3.51 -7.65
CA GLN A 163 -7.58 -4.48 -8.55
C GLN A 163 -8.40 -5.54 -7.81
N TYR A 164 -7.92 -6.05 -6.69
CA TYR A 164 -8.65 -7.06 -5.91
C TYR A 164 -10.01 -6.54 -5.38
N ILE A 165 -10.15 -5.23 -5.16
CA ILE A 165 -11.43 -4.62 -4.78
C ILE A 165 -12.35 -4.52 -6.00
N VAL A 166 -11.80 -4.12 -7.15
CA VAL A 166 -12.54 -4.07 -8.43
C VAL A 166 -13.07 -5.46 -8.77
N ASP A 167 -12.23 -6.49 -8.65
CA ASP A 167 -12.61 -7.88 -8.93
C ASP A 167 -13.71 -8.36 -7.99
N ALA A 168 -13.62 -8.02 -6.70
CA ALA A 168 -14.63 -8.37 -5.70
C ALA A 168 -15.98 -7.72 -6.02
N LEU A 169 -15.99 -6.42 -6.34
CA LEU A 169 -17.21 -5.70 -6.71
C LEU A 169 -17.78 -6.22 -8.03
N THR A 170 -16.96 -6.51 -9.02
CA THR A 170 -17.39 -7.07 -10.31
C THR A 170 -18.08 -8.42 -10.11
N TRP A 171 -17.50 -9.30 -9.29
CA TRP A 171 -18.14 -10.57 -8.98
C TRP A 171 -19.45 -10.42 -8.20
N LEU A 172 -19.52 -9.47 -7.28
CA LEU A 172 -20.74 -9.21 -6.50
C LEU A 172 -21.90 -8.75 -7.38
N LEU A 173 -21.60 -8.05 -8.49
CA LEU A 173 -22.59 -7.47 -9.39
C LEU A 173 -22.92 -8.39 -10.57
N SER A 174 -22.24 -9.52 -10.74
CA SER A 174 -22.47 -10.49 -11.80
C SER A 174 -23.47 -11.56 -11.37
#